data_4d8abfc48859c9421f04dc890c3d7b81
#
_entry.id   4d8abfc48859c9421f04dc890c3d7b81
#
_cell.length_a   1.000
_cell.length_b   1.000
_cell.length_c   1.000
_cell.angle_alpha   90.00
_cell.angle_beta   90.00
_cell.angle_gamma   90.00
#
_symmetry.space_group_name_H-M   'P 1'
#
loop_
_entity.id
_entity.type
_entity.pdbx_description
1 polymer ?
#
loop_
_entity_poly.entity_id
_entity_poly.type
_entity_poly.pdbx_seq_one_letter_code
_entity_poly.pdbx_strand_id
1 'polypeptide(L)'
;MKPLPRRSAPWILGALISIVLMPATARDQTTPPPAPDRFDSLFAKSDVTIAVMDSGLGGLSIMADLGARLKEARIFRSVRLVFYNALFSNDSGYNSLRTRGEKIAVFNSALESLDRNVRPDAVLVGCNTLSVFIPEAPFSRTVKIPVLGIVEPGVDLIARALGAAPSATAIIFGTETTIGEDEHRRRLLGRGVAAGRIVTEACPELASFIEKAPRSEDTGLLIESYVDEALAKVRGPKSKVVVGLACTHYGYSLDLWRQAFADRGVEAVILNPNSVMAEAMVPSRLRNRVPATAIRAEAWSMVVIGPEKIAGLGEGLRKISPETAAALAGYKLKPDLFEWRSLILK
;
A
#
# COMPACT_ATOMS: atom_id res chain seq x y z
N MET A 1 -45.40 -55.81 49.97
CA MET A 1 -44.68 -55.98 48.70
C MET A 1 -45.58 -55.38 47.63
N LYS A 2 -45.21 -54.18 47.10
CA LYS A 2 -45.96 -53.51 46.05
C LYS A 2 -45.20 -53.74 44.69
N PRO A 3 -45.91 -54.02 43.57
CA PRO A 3 -45.27 -54.25 42.30
C PRO A 3 -44.90 -52.85 41.61
N LEU A 4 -43.77 -52.87 40.93
CA LEU A 4 -43.27 -51.73 40.13
C LEU A 4 -44.03 -51.59 38.82
N PRO A 5 -44.20 -50.38 38.28
CA PRO A 5 -44.89 -50.13 37.00
C PRO A 5 -43.97 -50.38 35.79
N ARG A 6 -44.59 -50.99 34.75
CA ARG A 6 -43.99 -51.25 33.44
C ARG A 6 -43.74 -49.89 32.67
N ARG A 7 -42.54 -49.69 32.19
CA ARG A 7 -42.21 -48.62 31.28
C ARG A 7 -42.63 -48.98 29.85
N SER A 8 -43.43 -48.15 29.25
CA SER A 8 -43.80 -48.17 27.81
C SER A 8 -42.68 -47.52 27.00
N ALA A 9 -42.22 -48.20 25.95
CA ALA A 9 -41.24 -47.68 24.99
C ALA A 9 -41.88 -46.70 24.00
N PRO A 10 -41.23 -45.59 23.62
CA PRO A 10 -41.77 -44.72 22.56
C PRO A 10 -41.37 -45.24 21.17
N TRP A 11 -42.33 -45.21 20.27
CA TRP A 11 -42.20 -45.52 18.85
C TRP A 11 -41.34 -44.43 18.17
N ILE A 12 -40.21 -44.81 17.54
CA ILE A 12 -39.42 -43.92 16.71
C ILE A 12 -40.04 -43.87 15.31
N LEU A 13 -40.64 -42.76 15.00
CA LEU A 13 -41.16 -42.46 13.64
C LEU A 13 -39.91 -42.08 12.77
N GLY A 14 -39.52 -42.97 11.88
CA GLY A 14 -38.46 -42.72 10.92
C GLY A 14 -38.94 -41.73 9.86
N ALA A 15 -38.43 -40.50 9.86
CA ALA A 15 -38.61 -39.56 8.77
C ALA A 15 -37.67 -39.92 7.60
N LEU A 16 -38.25 -40.44 6.52
CA LEU A 16 -37.60 -40.61 5.23
C LEU A 16 -37.31 -39.24 4.64
N ILE A 17 -36.05 -38.78 4.68
CA ILE A 17 -35.57 -37.61 3.98
C ILE A 17 -35.40 -38.01 2.51
N SER A 18 -36.36 -37.61 1.66
CA SER A 18 -36.18 -37.70 0.21
C SER A 18 -35.19 -36.63 -0.24
N ILE A 19 -33.96 -37.08 -0.59
CA ILE A 19 -32.97 -36.22 -1.27
C ILE A 19 -33.45 -36.01 -2.71
N VAL A 20 -34.00 -34.82 -2.95
CA VAL A 20 -34.25 -34.34 -4.32
C VAL A 20 -32.92 -33.96 -4.93
N LEU A 21 -32.37 -34.82 -5.80
CA LEU A 21 -31.26 -34.45 -6.68
C LEU A 21 -31.76 -33.35 -7.65
N MET A 22 -31.38 -32.10 -7.39
CA MET A 22 -31.53 -31.05 -8.40
C MET A 22 -30.55 -31.33 -9.54
N PRO A 23 -30.99 -31.25 -10.82
CA PRO A 23 -30.08 -31.37 -11.93
C PRO A 23 -29.09 -30.22 -11.88
N ALA A 24 -27.78 -30.53 -12.10
CA ALA A 24 -26.74 -29.52 -12.25
C ALA A 24 -27.16 -28.54 -13.37
N THR A 25 -27.47 -27.30 -13.00
CA THR A 25 -27.75 -26.24 -13.93
C THR A 25 -26.55 -26.10 -14.86
N ALA A 26 -26.82 -26.28 -16.17
CA ALA A 26 -25.86 -26.02 -17.22
C ALA A 26 -25.27 -24.63 -17.03
N ARG A 27 -23.94 -24.53 -16.88
CA ARG A 27 -23.23 -23.24 -16.85
C ARG A 27 -23.59 -22.49 -18.13
N ASP A 28 -24.22 -21.36 -17.98
CA ASP A 28 -24.48 -20.43 -19.08
C ASP A 28 -23.14 -20.07 -19.75
N GLN A 29 -22.94 -20.56 -20.98
CA GLN A 29 -21.71 -20.37 -21.78
C GLN A 29 -21.66 -18.98 -22.42
N THR A 30 -22.55 -18.05 -22.03
CA THR A 30 -22.64 -16.69 -22.60
C THR A 30 -21.88 -15.63 -21.81
N THR A 31 -21.27 -15.97 -20.67
CA THR A 31 -20.43 -15.01 -19.96
C THR A 31 -19.08 -14.94 -20.69
N PRO A 32 -18.72 -13.78 -21.28
CA PRO A 32 -17.39 -13.64 -21.89
C PRO A 32 -16.33 -13.96 -20.84
N PRO A 33 -15.20 -14.57 -21.24
CA PRO A 33 -14.11 -14.86 -20.33
C PRO A 33 -13.72 -13.55 -19.63
N PRO A 34 -13.43 -13.58 -18.32
CA PRO A 34 -12.97 -12.38 -17.62
C PRO A 34 -11.79 -11.80 -18.39
N ALA A 35 -11.77 -10.47 -18.55
CA ALA A 35 -10.65 -9.79 -19.18
C ALA A 35 -9.33 -10.31 -18.55
N PRO A 36 -8.30 -10.60 -19.35
CA PRO A 36 -7.04 -11.14 -18.83
C PRO A 36 -6.56 -10.23 -17.70
N ASP A 37 -6.19 -10.83 -16.56
CA ASP A 37 -5.63 -10.10 -15.45
C ASP A 37 -4.46 -9.26 -15.98
N ARG A 38 -4.46 -7.96 -15.67
CA ARG A 38 -3.41 -7.03 -16.13
C ARG A 38 -1.99 -7.54 -15.81
N PHE A 39 -1.85 -8.48 -14.89
CA PHE A 39 -0.60 -9.10 -14.48
C PHE A 39 -0.30 -10.43 -15.17
N ASP A 40 -1.21 -10.99 -15.99
CA ASP A 40 -0.98 -12.29 -16.63
C ASP A 40 0.27 -12.29 -17.49
N SER A 41 0.52 -11.21 -18.24
CA SER A 41 1.73 -11.05 -19.05
C SER A 41 3.01 -10.98 -18.22
N LEU A 42 2.96 -10.37 -17.03
CA LEU A 42 4.07 -10.35 -16.08
C LEU A 42 4.36 -11.76 -15.55
N PHE A 43 3.33 -12.43 -15.06
CA PHE A 43 3.47 -13.75 -14.45
C PHE A 43 3.78 -14.87 -15.44
N ALA A 44 3.63 -14.64 -16.75
CA ALA A 44 4.07 -15.58 -17.79
C ALA A 44 5.60 -15.61 -17.97
N LYS A 45 6.32 -14.57 -17.50
CA LYS A 45 7.78 -14.47 -17.64
C LYS A 45 8.52 -15.25 -16.56
N SER A 46 9.76 -15.65 -16.87
CA SER A 46 10.69 -16.24 -15.88
C SER A 46 11.60 -15.20 -15.24
N ASP A 47 11.89 -14.12 -15.96
CA ASP A 47 12.77 -13.03 -15.54
C ASP A 47 12.02 -11.72 -15.72
N VAL A 48 11.96 -10.92 -14.67
CA VAL A 48 11.13 -9.70 -14.65
C VAL A 48 11.87 -8.50 -14.06
N THR A 49 11.49 -7.32 -14.52
CA THR A 49 11.86 -6.04 -13.91
C THR A 49 10.62 -5.39 -13.32
N ILE A 50 10.62 -5.15 -12.01
CA ILE A 50 9.53 -4.46 -11.32
C ILE A 50 10.08 -3.15 -10.77
N ALA A 51 9.43 -2.03 -11.14
CA ALA A 51 9.77 -0.73 -10.61
C ALA A 51 8.85 -0.35 -9.44
N VAL A 52 9.43 0.21 -8.39
CA VAL A 52 8.70 0.84 -7.28
C VAL A 52 8.99 2.33 -7.33
N MET A 53 7.97 3.15 -7.62
CA MET A 53 8.09 4.59 -7.70
C MET A 53 7.52 5.26 -6.46
N ASP A 54 8.25 6.23 -5.92
CA ASP A 54 7.82 7.07 -4.80
C ASP A 54 8.37 8.50 -4.95
N SER A 55 7.74 9.48 -4.32
CA SER A 55 8.19 10.88 -4.28
C SER A 55 9.09 11.20 -3.07
N GLY A 56 9.68 10.21 -2.49
CA GLY A 56 10.59 10.23 -1.34
C GLY A 56 11.19 8.84 -1.15
N LEU A 57 11.56 8.45 0.07
CA LEU A 57 12.19 7.17 0.35
C LEU A 57 11.26 6.12 0.97
N GLY A 58 9.98 6.47 1.19
CA GLY A 58 9.03 5.59 1.86
C GLY A 58 8.76 4.28 1.10
N GLY A 59 8.71 4.33 -0.23
CA GLY A 59 8.49 3.17 -1.08
C GLY A 59 9.60 2.10 -1.04
N LEU A 60 10.78 2.41 -0.47
CA LEU A 60 11.82 1.41 -0.21
C LEU A 60 11.32 0.29 0.72
N SER A 61 10.38 0.60 1.63
CA SER A 61 9.76 -0.42 2.48
C SER A 61 8.92 -1.42 1.67
N ILE A 62 8.21 -0.94 0.65
CA ILE A 62 7.47 -1.79 -0.30
C ILE A 62 8.45 -2.66 -1.09
N MET A 63 9.54 -2.06 -1.61
CA MET A 63 10.53 -2.80 -2.38
C MET A 63 11.21 -3.88 -1.53
N ALA A 64 11.51 -3.60 -0.26
CA ALA A 64 12.12 -4.56 0.66
C ALA A 64 11.19 -5.75 0.95
N ASP A 65 9.92 -5.47 1.30
CA ASP A 65 8.92 -6.51 1.56
C ASP A 65 8.65 -7.34 0.29
N LEU A 66 8.50 -6.68 -0.86
CA LEU A 66 8.33 -7.34 -2.16
C LEU A 66 9.51 -8.27 -2.49
N GLY A 67 10.74 -7.81 -2.31
CA GLY A 67 11.95 -8.61 -2.56
C GLY A 67 12.01 -9.86 -1.68
N ALA A 68 11.72 -9.71 -0.39
CA ALA A 68 11.68 -10.81 0.57
C ALA A 68 10.58 -11.84 0.19
N ARG A 69 9.37 -11.36 -0.09
CA ARG A 69 8.23 -12.22 -0.48
C ARG A 69 8.47 -12.96 -1.80
N LEU A 70 9.02 -12.29 -2.81
CA LEU A 70 9.31 -12.93 -4.11
C LEU A 70 10.40 -13.99 -3.97
N LYS A 71 11.43 -13.74 -3.16
CA LYS A 71 12.49 -14.71 -2.85
C LYS A 71 11.93 -15.97 -2.16
N GLU A 72 11.04 -15.78 -1.19
CA GLU A 72 10.35 -16.88 -0.51
C GLU A 72 9.38 -17.62 -1.44
N ALA A 73 8.58 -16.87 -2.19
CA ALA A 73 7.52 -17.45 -3.03
C ALA A 73 8.04 -18.20 -4.26
N ARG A 74 9.25 -17.90 -4.74
CA ARG A 74 9.90 -18.61 -5.85
C ARG A 74 9.04 -18.65 -7.12
N ILE A 75 8.48 -17.48 -7.50
CA ILE A 75 7.60 -17.35 -8.68
C ILE A 75 8.42 -17.17 -9.95
N PHE A 76 9.48 -16.34 -9.87
CA PHE A 76 10.35 -15.99 -11.00
C PHE A 76 11.76 -16.56 -10.77
N ARG A 77 12.49 -16.84 -11.87
CA ARG A 77 13.90 -17.22 -11.81
C ARG A 77 14.76 -16.05 -11.33
N SER A 78 14.51 -14.87 -11.89
CA SER A 78 15.18 -13.65 -11.46
C SER A 78 14.24 -12.45 -11.47
N VAL A 79 14.46 -11.55 -10.50
CA VAL A 79 13.72 -10.29 -10.38
C VAL A 79 14.71 -9.15 -10.22
N ARG A 80 14.64 -8.18 -11.13
CA ARG A 80 15.28 -6.89 -10.99
C ARG A 80 14.28 -5.91 -10.38
N LEU A 81 14.53 -5.48 -9.14
CA LEU A 81 13.76 -4.44 -8.46
C LEU A 81 14.46 -3.09 -8.66
N VAL A 82 13.73 -2.10 -9.13
CA VAL A 82 14.26 -0.74 -9.29
C VAL A 82 13.41 0.23 -8.48
N PHE A 83 14.00 0.79 -7.43
CA PHE A 83 13.41 1.92 -6.75
C PHE A 83 13.68 3.19 -7.57
N TYR A 84 12.61 3.87 -7.97
CA TYR A 84 12.66 5.09 -8.74
C TYR A 84 12.16 6.25 -7.86
N ASN A 85 13.10 7.04 -7.33
CA ASN A 85 12.76 8.22 -6.54
C ASN A 85 12.32 9.34 -7.49
N ALA A 86 11.02 9.60 -7.50
CA ALA A 86 10.41 10.67 -8.29
C ALA A 86 10.43 12.04 -7.57
N LEU A 87 11.17 12.19 -6.47
CA LEU A 87 11.44 13.49 -5.87
C LEU A 87 12.33 14.31 -6.83
N PHE A 88 11.88 15.49 -7.21
CA PHE A 88 12.52 16.29 -8.27
C PHE A 88 13.46 17.38 -7.76
N SER A 89 13.41 17.71 -6.45
CA SER A 89 14.27 18.70 -5.82
C SER A 89 14.51 18.36 -4.35
N ASN A 90 15.68 18.74 -3.82
CA ASN A 90 15.95 18.63 -2.39
C ASN A 90 15.16 19.65 -1.55
N ASP A 91 14.83 20.80 -2.15
CA ASP A 91 14.22 21.93 -1.46
C ASP A 91 12.69 21.94 -1.60
N SER A 92 12.16 21.14 -2.51
CA SER A 92 10.73 21.11 -2.79
C SER A 92 10.28 19.75 -3.34
N GLY A 93 9.04 19.39 -3.06
CA GLY A 93 8.42 18.15 -3.54
C GLY A 93 7.02 18.40 -4.08
N TYR A 94 6.26 17.35 -4.31
CA TYR A 94 4.91 17.44 -4.88
C TYR A 94 3.93 18.25 -4.02
N ASN A 95 4.14 18.33 -2.68
CA ASN A 95 3.30 19.15 -1.81
C ASN A 95 3.48 20.66 -2.07
N SER A 96 4.65 21.10 -2.55
CA SER A 96 4.93 22.50 -2.84
C SER A 96 4.45 22.96 -4.23
N LEU A 97 4.08 22.03 -5.12
CA LEU A 97 3.51 22.38 -6.43
C LEU A 97 2.12 23.01 -6.26
N ARG A 98 1.92 24.15 -6.95
CA ARG A 98 0.75 25.01 -6.72
C ARG A 98 -0.55 24.40 -7.25
N THR A 99 -0.49 23.76 -8.41
CA THR A 99 -1.67 23.28 -9.10
C THR A 99 -1.67 21.76 -9.23
N ARG A 100 -2.86 21.18 -9.32
CA ARG A 100 -3.03 19.76 -9.66
C ARG A 100 -2.41 19.43 -11.01
N GLY A 101 -2.54 20.33 -12.00
CA GLY A 101 -1.96 20.17 -13.33
C GLY A 101 -0.45 20.03 -13.31
N GLU A 102 0.25 20.87 -12.53
CA GLU A 102 1.71 20.75 -12.35
C GLU A 102 2.09 19.39 -11.73
N LYS A 103 1.37 18.95 -10.70
CA LYS A 103 1.61 17.64 -10.07
C LYS A 103 1.46 16.49 -11.06
N ILE A 104 0.41 16.51 -11.88
CA ILE A 104 0.16 15.51 -12.92
C ILE A 104 1.26 15.55 -13.99
N ALA A 105 1.65 16.74 -14.47
CA ALA A 105 2.65 16.89 -15.50
C ALA A 105 4.02 16.37 -15.07
N VAL A 106 4.48 16.72 -13.86
CA VAL A 106 5.74 16.25 -13.30
C VAL A 106 5.71 14.73 -13.06
N PHE A 107 4.62 14.22 -12.51
CA PHE A 107 4.44 12.77 -12.31
C PHE A 107 4.43 12.00 -13.63
N ASN A 108 3.74 12.51 -14.66
CA ASN A 108 3.73 11.91 -16.00
C ASN A 108 5.13 11.86 -16.61
N SER A 109 5.89 12.94 -16.51
CA SER A 109 7.28 12.99 -16.98
C SER A 109 8.16 11.94 -16.27
N ALA A 110 7.98 11.77 -14.95
CA ALA A 110 8.68 10.75 -14.19
C ALA A 110 8.31 9.32 -14.64
N LEU A 111 7.03 9.05 -14.93
CA LEU A 111 6.56 7.75 -15.45
C LEU A 111 7.13 7.44 -16.83
N GLU A 112 7.10 8.41 -17.76
CA GLU A 112 7.67 8.27 -19.10
C GLU A 112 9.17 8.02 -19.06
N SER A 113 9.88 8.73 -18.18
CA SER A 113 11.31 8.52 -17.98
C SER A 113 11.62 7.16 -17.37
N LEU A 114 10.81 6.70 -16.39
CA LEU A 114 10.95 5.38 -15.83
C LEU A 114 10.81 4.32 -16.93
N ASP A 115 9.78 4.41 -17.76
CA ASP A 115 9.57 3.45 -18.84
C ASP A 115 10.73 3.43 -19.83
N ARG A 116 11.18 4.59 -20.30
CA ARG A 116 12.33 4.68 -21.23
C ARG A 116 13.63 4.12 -20.69
N ASN A 117 13.93 4.41 -19.41
CA ASN A 117 15.25 4.15 -18.84
C ASN A 117 15.33 2.81 -18.11
N VAL A 118 14.24 2.32 -17.52
CA VAL A 118 14.19 1.08 -16.72
C VAL A 118 13.60 -0.06 -17.53
N ARG A 119 12.62 0.21 -18.39
CA ARG A 119 11.82 -0.75 -19.16
C ARG A 119 11.24 -1.84 -18.26
N PRO A 120 10.41 -1.45 -17.28
CA PRO A 120 9.87 -2.40 -16.32
C PRO A 120 8.75 -3.26 -16.96
N ASP A 121 8.52 -4.43 -16.38
CA ASP A 121 7.38 -5.29 -16.69
C ASP A 121 6.13 -4.91 -15.87
N ALA A 122 6.33 -4.21 -14.75
CA ALA A 122 5.26 -3.63 -13.93
C ALA A 122 5.80 -2.43 -13.14
N VAL A 123 4.91 -1.47 -12.85
CA VAL A 123 5.19 -0.31 -12.01
C VAL A 123 4.27 -0.31 -10.79
N LEU A 124 4.86 -0.29 -9.61
CA LEU A 124 4.17 -0.06 -8.34
C LEU A 124 4.38 1.39 -7.93
N VAL A 125 3.34 2.20 -7.99
CA VAL A 125 3.36 3.58 -7.47
C VAL A 125 3.04 3.50 -5.99
N GLY A 126 4.08 3.34 -5.16
CA GLY A 126 3.96 3.19 -3.71
C GLY A 126 3.50 4.48 -3.03
N CYS A 127 3.84 5.63 -3.60
CA CYS A 127 3.49 6.93 -3.05
C CYS A 127 1.97 7.19 -3.10
N ASN A 128 1.36 7.45 -1.94
CA ASN A 128 -0.05 7.84 -1.90
C ASN A 128 -0.30 9.17 -2.63
N THR A 129 0.61 10.15 -2.46
CA THR A 129 0.56 11.46 -3.15
C THR A 129 0.54 11.31 -4.67
N LEU A 130 1.36 10.41 -5.24
CA LEU A 130 1.41 10.18 -6.69
C LEU A 130 0.26 9.30 -7.19
N SER A 131 -0.15 8.33 -6.39
CA SER A 131 -1.18 7.36 -6.78
C SER A 131 -2.52 7.99 -7.10
N VAL A 132 -2.86 9.13 -6.48
CA VAL A 132 -4.12 9.84 -6.77
C VAL A 132 -4.16 10.41 -8.18
N PHE A 133 -3.01 10.60 -8.82
CA PHE A 133 -2.90 11.18 -10.18
C PHE A 133 -2.79 10.11 -11.28
N ILE A 134 -2.65 8.82 -10.95
CA ILE A 134 -2.54 7.75 -11.96
C ILE A 134 -3.67 7.80 -13.00
N PRO A 135 -4.96 7.99 -12.65
CA PRO A 135 -6.04 7.99 -13.64
C PRO A 135 -5.95 9.14 -14.66
N GLU A 136 -5.25 10.22 -14.30
CA GLU A 136 -5.15 11.44 -15.12
C GLU A 136 -3.81 11.57 -15.83
N ALA A 137 -2.78 10.83 -15.42
CA ALA A 137 -1.50 10.83 -16.10
C ALA A 137 -1.64 10.22 -17.51
N PRO A 138 -1.32 10.96 -18.60
CA PRO A 138 -1.45 10.46 -19.97
C PRO A 138 -0.73 9.12 -20.20
N PHE A 139 0.47 8.97 -19.66
CA PHE A 139 1.24 7.73 -19.75
C PHE A 139 0.45 6.52 -19.22
N SER A 140 -0.18 6.64 -18.08
CA SER A 140 -0.92 5.54 -17.45
C SER A 140 -2.10 5.04 -18.28
N ARG A 141 -2.62 5.88 -19.20
CA ARG A 141 -3.73 5.52 -20.09
C ARG A 141 -3.28 4.81 -21.36
N THR A 142 -2.02 4.96 -21.76
CA THR A 142 -1.47 4.45 -23.02
C THR A 142 -0.51 3.29 -22.83
N VAL A 143 0.11 3.17 -21.67
CA VAL A 143 1.09 2.13 -21.38
C VAL A 143 0.42 0.75 -21.29
N LYS A 144 1.12 -0.28 -21.83
CA LYS A 144 0.62 -1.66 -21.86
C LYS A 144 0.99 -2.46 -20.61
N ILE A 145 2.02 -2.05 -19.88
CA ILE A 145 2.42 -2.71 -18.63
C ILE A 145 1.49 -2.32 -17.48
N PRO A 146 1.29 -3.20 -16.49
CA PRO A 146 0.48 -2.87 -15.32
C PRO A 146 1.12 -1.74 -14.49
N VAL A 147 0.32 -0.73 -14.17
CA VAL A 147 0.65 0.34 -13.22
C VAL A 147 -0.33 0.23 -12.05
N LEU A 148 0.18 -0.10 -10.86
CA LEU A 148 -0.61 -0.28 -9.66
C LEU A 148 -0.32 0.85 -8.67
N GLY A 149 -1.37 1.56 -8.23
CA GLY A 149 -1.28 2.57 -7.17
C GLY A 149 -1.66 2.01 -5.80
N ILE A 150 -1.10 2.59 -4.74
CA ILE A 150 -1.31 2.12 -3.36
C ILE A 150 -2.66 2.55 -2.76
N VAL A 151 -3.35 3.54 -3.34
CA VAL A 151 -4.61 4.07 -2.79
C VAL A 151 -5.69 2.99 -2.71
N GLU A 152 -5.91 2.22 -3.78
CA GLU A 152 -6.95 1.19 -3.79
C GLU A 152 -6.71 0.08 -2.77
N PRO A 153 -5.51 -0.54 -2.69
CA PRO A 153 -5.17 -1.47 -1.62
C PRO A 153 -5.38 -0.89 -0.21
N GLY A 154 -5.03 0.38 -0.01
CA GLY A 154 -5.23 1.07 1.27
C GLY A 154 -6.70 1.24 1.64
N VAL A 155 -7.52 1.68 0.69
CA VAL A 155 -8.97 1.82 0.87
C VAL A 155 -9.65 0.48 1.15
N ASP A 156 -9.26 -0.59 0.42
CA ASP A 156 -9.76 -1.95 0.65
C ASP A 156 -9.45 -2.44 2.06
N LEU A 157 -8.24 -2.18 2.52
CA LEU A 157 -7.79 -2.58 3.85
C LEU A 157 -8.61 -1.87 4.94
N ILE A 158 -8.81 -0.55 4.81
CA ILE A 158 -9.62 0.25 5.74
C ILE A 158 -11.09 -0.21 5.72
N ALA A 159 -11.67 -0.39 4.55
CA ALA A 159 -13.07 -0.80 4.41
C ALA A 159 -13.34 -2.17 5.06
N ARG A 160 -12.45 -3.15 4.85
CA ARG A 160 -12.54 -4.46 5.52
C ARG A 160 -12.46 -4.34 7.04
N ALA A 161 -11.53 -3.55 7.57
CA ALA A 161 -11.38 -3.33 9.00
C ALA A 161 -12.61 -2.65 9.62
N LEU A 162 -13.19 -1.67 8.93
CA LEU A 162 -14.44 -1.01 9.35
C LEU A 162 -15.65 -1.95 9.29
N GLY A 163 -15.69 -2.89 8.34
CA GLY A 163 -16.71 -3.94 8.27
C GLY A 163 -16.64 -4.88 9.46
N ALA A 164 -15.43 -5.24 9.92
CA ALA A 164 -15.22 -6.05 11.11
C ALA A 164 -15.44 -5.28 12.44
N ALA A 165 -15.46 -3.94 12.41
CA ALA A 165 -15.67 -3.07 13.57
C ALA A 165 -16.72 -1.98 13.26
N PRO A 166 -18.03 -2.31 13.28
CA PRO A 166 -19.09 -1.40 12.84
C PRO A 166 -19.19 -0.08 13.62
N SER A 167 -18.77 -0.05 14.88
CA SER A 167 -18.74 1.15 15.73
C SER A 167 -17.48 2.00 15.57
N ALA A 168 -16.42 1.48 14.94
CA ALA A 168 -15.14 2.18 14.83
C ALA A 168 -15.21 3.33 13.81
N THR A 169 -14.41 4.36 14.06
CA THR A 169 -14.14 5.46 13.13
C THR A 169 -12.80 5.19 12.44
N ALA A 170 -12.72 5.41 11.12
CA ALA A 170 -11.47 5.44 10.40
C ALA A 170 -10.78 6.79 10.58
N ILE A 171 -9.50 6.78 10.93
CA ILE A 171 -8.63 7.95 10.91
C ILE A 171 -7.56 7.70 9.84
N ILE A 172 -7.47 8.57 8.84
CA ILE A 172 -6.56 8.45 7.72
C ILE A 172 -5.51 9.55 7.84
N PHE A 173 -4.28 9.17 8.12
CA PHE A 173 -3.14 10.09 8.17
C PHE A 173 -2.42 10.10 6.84
N GLY A 174 -2.12 11.27 6.30
CA GLY A 174 -1.45 11.39 5.01
C GLY A 174 -0.70 12.71 4.86
N THR A 175 -0.04 12.88 3.71
CA THR A 175 0.55 14.19 3.36
C THR A 175 -0.55 15.19 3.04
N GLU A 176 -0.20 16.49 3.03
CA GLU A 176 -1.13 17.57 2.67
C GLU A 176 -1.81 17.33 1.32
N THR A 177 -1.04 16.93 0.29
CA THR A 177 -1.61 16.60 -1.01
C THR A 177 -2.51 15.37 -0.96
N THR A 178 -2.09 14.29 -0.27
CA THR A 178 -2.89 13.06 -0.16
C THR A 178 -4.25 13.33 0.48
N ILE A 179 -4.27 14.13 1.54
CA ILE A 179 -5.49 14.48 2.28
C ILE A 179 -6.32 15.51 1.50
N GLY A 180 -5.67 16.53 0.93
CA GLY A 180 -6.35 17.57 0.13
C GLY A 180 -7.03 17.03 -1.12
N GLU A 181 -6.50 15.99 -1.76
CA GLU A 181 -7.12 15.31 -2.89
C GLU A 181 -8.33 14.45 -2.49
N ASP A 182 -8.51 14.15 -1.23
CA ASP A 182 -9.66 13.46 -0.61
C ASP A 182 -10.01 12.09 -1.23
N GLU A 183 -9.08 11.45 -1.96
CA GLU A 183 -9.35 10.25 -2.74
C GLU A 183 -9.71 9.04 -1.85
N HIS A 184 -9.01 8.86 -0.73
CA HIS A 184 -9.29 7.79 0.22
C HIS A 184 -10.70 7.92 0.80
N ARG A 185 -11.09 9.13 1.24
CA ARG A 185 -12.40 9.40 1.80
C ARG A 185 -13.50 9.21 0.75
N ARG A 186 -13.33 9.77 -0.46
CA ARG A 186 -14.29 9.61 -1.56
C ARG A 186 -14.55 8.14 -1.91
N ARG A 187 -13.49 7.32 -1.98
CA ARG A 187 -13.62 5.88 -2.25
C ARG A 187 -14.29 5.11 -1.10
N LEU A 188 -14.01 5.45 0.15
CA LEU A 188 -14.70 4.85 1.29
C LEU A 188 -16.19 5.20 1.32
N LEU A 189 -16.54 6.46 1.02
CA LEU A 189 -17.94 6.89 0.84
C LEU A 189 -18.62 6.08 -0.27
N GLY A 190 -17.95 5.90 -1.42
CA GLY A 190 -18.45 5.09 -2.53
C GLY A 190 -18.67 3.61 -2.18
N ARG A 191 -18.02 3.10 -1.11
CA ARG A 191 -18.24 1.76 -0.55
C ARG A 191 -19.27 1.72 0.58
N GLY A 192 -20.00 2.81 0.78
CA GLY A 192 -21.07 2.89 1.78
C GLY A 192 -20.61 3.18 3.22
N VAL A 193 -19.35 3.56 3.42
CA VAL A 193 -18.88 4.01 4.75
C VAL A 193 -19.50 5.37 5.04
N ALA A 194 -20.20 5.50 6.16
CA ALA A 194 -20.84 6.76 6.53
C ALA A 194 -19.81 7.88 6.75
N ALA A 195 -20.08 9.08 6.25
CA ALA A 195 -19.17 10.23 6.32
C ALA A 195 -18.71 10.57 7.73
N GLY A 196 -19.58 10.43 8.74
CA GLY A 196 -19.25 10.67 10.15
C GLY A 196 -18.29 9.65 10.77
N ARG A 197 -18.00 8.54 10.05
CA ARG A 197 -17.04 7.51 10.47
C ARG A 197 -15.68 7.66 9.77
N ILE A 198 -15.42 8.74 9.06
CA ILE A 198 -14.16 8.97 8.35
C ILE A 198 -13.60 10.31 8.80
N VAL A 199 -12.44 10.27 9.43
CA VAL A 199 -11.61 11.42 9.77
C VAL A 199 -10.35 11.37 8.93
N THR A 200 -9.92 12.51 8.40
CA THR A 200 -8.67 12.65 7.66
C THR A 200 -7.77 13.66 8.36
N GLU A 201 -6.47 13.36 8.44
CA GLU A 201 -5.47 14.21 9.09
C GLU A 201 -4.26 14.38 8.18
N ALA A 202 -3.94 15.63 7.84
CA ALA A 202 -2.71 15.97 7.16
C ALA A 202 -1.56 16.05 8.17
N CYS A 203 -0.41 15.46 7.83
CA CYS A 203 0.77 15.45 8.70
C CYS A 203 1.95 16.12 7.97
N PRO A 204 1.99 17.45 7.88
CA PRO A 204 3.11 18.19 7.31
C PRO A 204 4.45 17.73 7.91
N GLU A 205 5.50 17.69 7.08
CA GLU A 205 6.88 17.38 7.48
C GLU A 205 7.14 15.99 8.09
N LEU A 206 6.13 15.26 8.57
CA LEU A 206 6.31 13.97 9.24
C LEU A 206 7.12 12.96 8.39
N ALA A 207 6.91 12.95 7.07
CA ALA A 207 7.69 12.10 6.18
C ALA A 207 9.19 12.43 6.22
N SER A 208 9.55 13.72 6.30
CA SER A 208 10.94 14.18 6.38
C SER A 208 11.61 13.81 7.71
N PHE A 209 10.87 13.92 8.81
CA PHE A 209 11.34 13.48 10.14
C PHE A 209 11.61 11.99 10.14
N ILE A 210 10.69 11.19 9.62
CA ILE A 210 10.81 9.72 9.54
C ILE A 210 12.00 9.32 8.66
N GLU A 211 12.23 9.99 7.52
CA GLU A 211 13.39 9.68 6.65
C GLU A 211 14.72 9.84 7.37
N LYS A 212 14.84 10.83 8.27
CA LYS A 212 16.07 11.10 9.01
C LYS A 212 16.22 10.17 10.22
N ALA A 213 15.15 10.05 11.01
CA ALA A 213 15.19 9.35 12.28
C ALA A 213 13.81 8.75 12.63
N PRO A 214 13.45 7.58 12.06
CA PRO A 214 12.09 7.00 12.17
C PRO A 214 11.66 6.65 13.59
N ARG A 215 12.60 6.60 14.55
CA ARG A 215 12.35 6.26 15.96
C ARG A 215 12.87 7.30 16.94
N SER A 216 13.15 8.52 16.48
CA SER A 216 13.56 9.60 17.36
C SER A 216 12.38 10.09 18.22
N GLU A 217 12.71 10.74 19.33
CA GLU A 217 11.77 11.42 20.19
C GLU A 217 10.97 12.50 19.42
N ASP A 218 11.65 13.31 18.60
CA ASP A 218 11.02 14.34 17.77
C ASP A 218 9.97 13.75 16.82
N THR A 219 10.28 12.60 16.19
CA THR A 219 9.30 11.89 15.33
C THR A 219 8.13 11.40 16.16
N GLY A 220 8.36 10.92 17.38
CA GLY A 220 7.33 10.51 18.32
C GLY A 220 6.40 11.66 18.70
N LEU A 221 6.95 12.77 19.16
CA LEU A 221 6.20 13.97 19.55
C LEU A 221 5.34 14.51 18.39
N LEU A 222 5.88 14.49 17.18
CA LEU A 222 5.12 14.94 16.00
C LEU A 222 3.96 13.99 15.68
N ILE A 223 4.16 12.66 15.77
CA ILE A 223 3.08 11.67 15.62
C ILE A 223 2.01 11.89 16.69
N GLU A 224 2.40 12.08 17.94
CA GLU A 224 1.48 12.32 19.05
C GLU A 224 0.60 13.55 18.83
N SER A 225 1.19 14.66 18.36
CA SER A 225 0.44 15.87 18.02
C SER A 225 -0.65 15.59 16.98
N TYR A 226 -0.31 14.89 15.87
CA TYR A 226 -1.30 14.55 14.84
C TYR A 226 -2.36 13.56 15.33
N VAL A 227 -2.01 12.65 16.23
CA VAL A 227 -2.98 11.75 16.86
C VAL A 227 -3.97 12.54 17.70
N ASP A 228 -3.52 13.54 18.47
CA ASP A 228 -4.39 14.41 19.27
C ASP A 228 -5.35 15.22 18.39
N GLU A 229 -4.82 15.84 17.32
CA GLU A 229 -5.62 16.61 16.37
C GLU A 229 -6.70 15.73 15.69
N ALA A 230 -6.33 14.52 15.27
CA ALA A 230 -7.25 13.59 14.65
C ALA A 230 -8.33 13.10 15.62
N LEU A 231 -7.95 12.74 16.87
CA LEU A 231 -8.88 12.30 17.90
C LEU A 231 -9.85 13.42 18.31
N ALA A 232 -9.44 14.69 18.26
CA ALA A 232 -10.33 15.82 18.49
C ALA A 232 -11.46 15.91 17.44
N LYS A 233 -11.22 15.44 16.21
CA LYS A 233 -12.19 15.41 15.09
C LYS A 233 -13.16 14.23 15.16
N VAL A 234 -12.88 13.18 15.94
CA VAL A 234 -13.74 12.00 16.09
C VAL A 234 -15.00 12.37 16.86
N ARG A 235 -16.17 12.20 16.24
CA ARG A 235 -17.48 12.56 16.83
C ARG A 235 -18.16 11.40 17.57
N GLY A 236 -17.68 10.16 17.41
CA GLY A 236 -18.22 8.96 18.03
C GLY A 236 -17.39 8.46 19.22
N PRO A 237 -17.61 7.21 19.66
CA PRO A 237 -16.78 6.58 20.66
C PRO A 237 -15.32 6.55 20.19
N LYS A 238 -14.41 7.03 21.05
CA LYS A 238 -12.96 7.07 20.76
C LYS A 238 -12.23 5.82 21.24
N SER A 239 -12.93 4.93 21.91
CA SER A 239 -12.33 3.72 22.51
C SER A 239 -11.71 2.76 21.49
N LYS A 240 -12.24 2.76 20.24
CA LYS A 240 -11.74 1.93 19.15
C LYS A 240 -11.74 2.67 17.83
N VAL A 241 -10.58 2.71 17.16
CA VAL A 241 -10.42 3.35 15.86
C VAL A 241 -9.69 2.43 14.86
N VAL A 242 -9.94 2.65 13.57
CA VAL A 242 -9.20 2.05 12.45
C VAL A 242 -8.29 3.13 11.88
N VAL A 243 -6.99 2.92 11.91
CA VAL A 243 -5.99 3.90 11.47
C VAL A 243 -5.42 3.49 10.12
N GLY A 244 -5.62 4.31 9.10
CA GLY A 244 -5.03 4.13 7.78
C GLY A 244 -3.79 5.02 7.60
N LEU A 245 -2.61 4.43 7.40
CA LEU A 245 -1.38 5.15 7.14
C LEU A 245 -1.24 5.43 5.63
N ALA A 246 -1.80 6.56 5.17
CA ALA A 246 -1.79 6.96 3.76
C ALA A 246 -0.52 7.75 3.37
N CYS A 247 0.61 7.33 3.90
CA CYS A 247 1.95 7.72 3.47
C CYS A 247 2.91 6.54 3.70
N THR A 248 3.71 6.22 2.69
CA THR A 248 4.66 5.09 2.72
C THR A 248 5.69 5.19 3.83
N HIS A 249 6.05 6.40 4.24
CA HIS A 249 7.00 6.65 5.32
C HIS A 249 6.48 6.22 6.69
N TYR A 250 5.17 6.36 6.94
CA TYR A 250 4.60 6.15 8.27
C TYR A 250 4.78 4.71 8.78
N GLY A 251 4.92 3.77 7.86
CA GLY A 251 5.21 2.36 8.16
C GLY A 251 6.56 2.12 8.86
N TYR A 252 7.54 3.03 8.74
CA TYR A 252 8.83 2.90 9.44
C TYR A 252 8.73 3.18 10.95
N SER A 253 7.68 3.89 11.38
CA SER A 253 7.44 4.32 12.77
C SER A 253 6.20 3.66 13.38
N LEU A 254 5.87 2.41 12.97
CA LEU A 254 4.66 1.71 13.44
C LEU A 254 4.56 1.57 14.95
N ASP A 255 5.68 1.39 15.63
CA ASP A 255 5.80 1.34 17.09
C ASP A 255 5.40 2.66 17.73
N LEU A 256 5.84 3.79 17.20
CA LEU A 256 5.47 5.12 17.69
C LEU A 256 3.96 5.40 17.49
N TRP A 257 3.40 5.03 16.34
CA TRP A 257 1.96 5.13 16.12
C TRP A 257 1.16 4.32 17.13
N ARG A 258 1.56 3.07 17.40
CA ARG A 258 0.89 2.23 18.42
C ARG A 258 0.97 2.83 19.80
N GLN A 259 2.14 3.33 20.17
CA GLN A 259 2.37 3.96 21.49
C GLN A 259 1.50 5.20 21.64
N ALA A 260 1.47 6.09 20.64
CA ALA A 260 0.70 7.33 20.69
C ALA A 260 -0.80 7.10 20.94
N PHE A 261 -1.40 6.06 20.33
CA PHE A 261 -2.79 5.69 20.60
C PHE A 261 -2.96 5.00 21.96
N ALA A 262 -2.03 4.13 22.36
CA ALA A 262 -2.07 3.41 23.63
C ALA A 262 -2.01 4.37 24.83
N ASP A 263 -1.15 5.39 24.77
CA ASP A 263 -0.99 6.41 25.82
C ASP A 263 -2.28 7.24 26.03
N ARG A 264 -3.14 7.26 25.01
CA ARG A 264 -4.47 7.92 25.05
C ARG A 264 -5.61 6.96 25.40
N GLY A 265 -5.30 5.72 25.76
CA GLY A 265 -6.30 4.69 26.07
C GLY A 265 -7.19 4.30 24.90
N VAL A 266 -6.71 4.45 23.65
CA VAL A 266 -7.46 4.16 22.43
C VAL A 266 -6.99 2.86 21.81
N GLU A 267 -7.91 1.90 21.62
CA GLU A 267 -7.64 0.69 20.84
C GLU A 267 -7.57 1.04 19.36
N ALA A 268 -6.36 1.06 18.80
CA ALA A 268 -6.13 1.41 17.40
C ALA A 268 -5.71 0.19 16.57
N VAL A 269 -6.48 -0.09 15.51
CA VAL A 269 -6.08 -1.06 14.47
C VAL A 269 -5.27 -0.30 13.42
N ILE A 270 -3.94 -0.35 13.54
CA ILE A 270 -3.03 0.36 12.63
C ILE A 270 -2.85 -0.44 11.34
N LEU A 271 -3.23 0.16 10.22
CA LEU A 271 -3.19 -0.43 8.88
C LEU A 271 -2.09 0.22 8.03
N ASN A 272 -1.17 -0.59 7.55
CA ASN A 272 -0.10 -0.17 6.66
C ASN A 272 -0.30 -0.78 5.26
N PRO A 273 -0.71 0.00 4.25
CA PRO A 273 -0.95 -0.48 2.89
C PRO A 273 0.29 -1.01 2.16
N ASN A 274 1.51 -0.63 2.61
CA ASN A 274 2.75 -1.02 1.96
C ASN A 274 2.88 -2.54 1.81
N SER A 275 2.61 -3.29 2.88
CA SER A 275 2.68 -4.76 2.86
C SER A 275 1.62 -5.40 1.96
N VAL A 276 0.41 -4.81 1.92
CA VAL A 276 -0.68 -5.31 1.06
C VAL A 276 -0.33 -5.12 -0.42
N MET A 277 0.31 -4.00 -0.77
CA MET A 277 0.78 -3.76 -2.13
C MET A 277 1.86 -4.77 -2.56
N ALA A 278 2.81 -5.08 -1.68
CA ALA A 278 3.82 -6.11 -1.92
C ALA A 278 3.19 -7.51 -2.05
N GLU A 279 2.22 -7.84 -1.20
CA GLU A 279 1.52 -9.13 -1.21
C GLU A 279 0.73 -9.36 -2.52
N ALA A 280 0.12 -8.32 -3.08
CA ALA A 280 -0.62 -8.39 -4.34
C ALA A 280 0.23 -8.90 -5.52
N MET A 281 1.56 -8.75 -5.44
CA MET A 281 2.52 -9.23 -6.43
C MET A 281 2.94 -10.68 -6.22
N VAL A 282 2.38 -11.39 -5.23
CA VAL A 282 2.78 -12.76 -4.86
C VAL A 282 1.56 -13.67 -4.76
N PRO A 283 0.84 -13.92 -5.88
CA PRO A 283 -0.35 -14.77 -5.85
C PRO A 283 0.00 -16.20 -5.43
N SER A 284 -0.76 -16.73 -4.48
CA SER A 284 -0.50 -18.05 -3.87
C SER A 284 -0.46 -19.18 -4.91
N ARG A 285 -1.29 -19.10 -5.96
CA ARG A 285 -1.34 -20.07 -7.06
C ARG A 285 -0.05 -20.21 -7.86
N LEU A 286 0.87 -19.24 -7.74
CA LEU A 286 2.14 -19.22 -8.51
C LEU A 286 3.37 -19.55 -7.66
N ARG A 287 3.20 -19.84 -6.37
CA ARG A 287 4.33 -20.18 -5.48
C ARG A 287 5.04 -21.46 -5.93
N ASN A 288 6.35 -21.49 -5.67
CA ASN A 288 7.23 -22.65 -5.93
C ASN A 288 7.34 -23.07 -7.42
N ARG A 289 7.23 -22.12 -8.34
CA ARG A 289 7.40 -22.39 -9.79
C ARG A 289 8.86 -22.64 -10.18
N VAL A 290 9.79 -22.11 -9.38
CA VAL A 290 11.24 -22.26 -9.59
C VAL A 290 11.95 -22.72 -8.32
N PRO A 291 13.13 -23.34 -8.43
CA PRO A 291 13.89 -23.80 -7.23
C PRO A 291 14.33 -22.65 -6.32
N ALA A 292 14.70 -21.50 -6.91
CA ALA A 292 15.12 -20.31 -6.21
C ALA A 292 14.84 -19.07 -7.07
N THR A 293 14.64 -17.91 -6.41
CA THR A 293 14.52 -16.60 -7.06
C THR A 293 15.75 -15.75 -6.75
N ALA A 294 16.47 -15.30 -7.77
CA ALA A 294 17.53 -14.32 -7.62
C ALA A 294 16.92 -12.89 -7.59
N ILE A 295 17.25 -12.12 -6.55
CA ILE A 295 16.83 -10.73 -6.41
C ILE A 295 18.03 -9.81 -6.66
N ARG A 296 17.86 -8.85 -7.56
CA ARG A 296 18.77 -7.72 -7.75
C ARG A 296 17.99 -6.43 -7.51
N ALA A 297 18.48 -5.59 -6.60
CA ALA A 297 17.88 -4.32 -6.26
C ALA A 297 18.77 -3.14 -6.68
N GLU A 298 18.16 -2.09 -7.22
CA GLU A 298 18.78 -0.82 -7.58
C GLU A 298 17.92 0.33 -7.06
N ALA A 299 18.54 1.45 -6.68
CA ALA A 299 17.83 2.67 -6.36
C ALA A 299 18.36 3.82 -7.23
N TRP A 300 17.47 4.59 -7.84
CA TRP A 300 17.77 5.73 -8.69
C TRP A 300 17.14 6.98 -8.10
N SER A 301 17.87 8.08 -8.07
CA SER A 301 17.40 9.37 -7.57
C SER A 301 18.03 10.49 -8.38
N MET A 302 17.26 11.54 -8.68
CA MET A 302 17.83 12.76 -9.24
C MET A 302 18.29 13.76 -8.18
N VAL A 303 17.90 13.51 -6.92
CA VAL A 303 18.28 14.31 -5.77
C VAL A 303 19.32 13.57 -4.92
N VAL A 304 20.15 14.31 -4.21
CA VAL A 304 21.10 13.74 -3.26
C VAL A 304 20.34 13.18 -2.08
N ILE A 305 20.64 11.92 -1.71
CA ILE A 305 20.13 11.28 -0.50
C ILE A 305 21.22 11.43 0.57
N GLY A 306 20.94 12.21 1.61
CA GLY A 306 21.88 12.48 2.69
C GLY A 306 22.25 11.22 3.50
N PRO A 307 23.44 11.19 4.09
CA PRO A 307 23.90 10.03 4.86
C PRO A 307 23.02 9.70 6.06
N GLU A 308 22.39 10.71 6.68
CA GLU A 308 21.44 10.55 7.79
C GLU A 308 20.18 9.75 7.36
N LYS A 309 19.68 10.00 6.15
CA LYS A 309 18.53 9.24 5.60
C LYS A 309 18.91 7.80 5.25
N ILE A 310 20.11 7.62 4.68
CA ILE A 310 20.64 6.28 4.37
C ILE A 310 20.81 5.47 5.65
N ALA A 311 21.35 6.07 6.71
CA ALA A 311 21.54 5.41 8.00
C ALA A 311 20.19 5.14 8.69
N GLY A 312 19.30 6.15 8.76
CA GLY A 312 18.02 6.07 9.45
C GLY A 312 17.12 4.96 8.91
N LEU A 313 17.03 4.82 7.59
CA LEU A 313 16.22 3.79 6.94
C LEU A 313 16.96 2.47 6.73
N GLY A 314 18.27 2.54 6.48
CA GLY A 314 19.08 1.40 6.05
C GLY A 314 19.10 0.24 7.05
N GLU A 315 19.10 0.50 8.36
CA GLU A 315 19.07 -0.56 9.37
C GLU A 315 17.77 -1.37 9.32
N GLY A 316 16.64 -0.67 9.27
CA GLY A 316 15.33 -1.32 9.16
C GLY A 316 15.16 -2.11 7.87
N LEU A 317 15.58 -1.53 6.75
CA LEU A 317 15.54 -2.18 5.44
C LEU A 317 16.43 -3.44 5.40
N ARG A 318 17.61 -3.41 6.01
CA ARG A 318 18.54 -4.57 6.03
C ARG A 318 17.95 -5.79 6.73
N LYS A 319 17.12 -5.59 7.74
CA LYS A 319 16.43 -6.68 8.46
C LYS A 319 15.40 -7.39 7.58
N ILE A 320 14.84 -6.70 6.56
CA ILE A 320 13.81 -7.23 5.66
C ILE A 320 14.45 -7.73 4.35
N SER A 321 15.27 -6.88 3.72
CA SER A 321 15.96 -7.15 2.45
C SER A 321 17.32 -6.49 2.44
N PRO A 322 18.40 -7.28 2.65
CA PRO A 322 19.77 -6.79 2.50
C PRO A 322 20.03 -6.17 1.12
N GLU A 323 19.41 -6.71 0.08
CA GLU A 323 19.51 -6.23 -1.31
C GLU A 323 18.95 -4.80 -1.44
N THR A 324 17.81 -4.50 -0.81
CA THR A 324 17.23 -3.16 -0.81
C THR A 324 18.06 -2.17 0.01
N ALA A 325 18.58 -2.59 1.17
CA ALA A 325 19.47 -1.75 1.96
C ALA A 325 20.76 -1.41 1.22
N ALA A 326 21.35 -2.38 0.51
CA ALA A 326 22.52 -2.16 -0.35
C ALA A 326 22.20 -1.23 -1.53
N ALA A 327 21.00 -1.36 -2.13
CA ALA A 327 20.54 -0.48 -3.20
C ALA A 327 20.41 0.97 -2.73
N LEU A 328 19.88 1.21 -1.51
CA LEU A 328 19.81 2.55 -0.91
C LEU A 328 21.22 3.10 -0.66
N ALA A 329 22.12 2.33 -0.06
CA ALA A 329 23.48 2.77 0.24
C ALA A 329 24.31 3.08 -1.02
N GLY A 330 24.07 2.32 -2.10
CA GLY A 330 24.73 2.49 -3.41
C GLY A 330 23.82 3.09 -4.47
N TYR A 331 22.88 3.98 -4.11
CA TYR A 331 21.95 4.56 -5.05
C TYR A 331 22.65 5.29 -6.20
N LYS A 332 22.01 5.29 -7.36
CA LYS A 332 22.52 5.97 -8.55
C LYS A 332 21.96 7.39 -8.62
N LEU A 333 22.83 8.38 -8.36
CA LEU A 333 22.46 9.78 -8.57
C LEU A 333 22.40 10.05 -10.08
N LYS A 334 21.26 10.55 -10.55
CA LYS A 334 20.96 10.87 -11.96
C LYS A 334 20.27 12.25 -12.01
N PRO A 335 21.03 13.36 -12.04
CA PRO A 335 20.46 14.72 -11.95
C PRO A 335 19.39 15.04 -13.01
N ASP A 336 19.49 14.40 -14.17
CA ASP A 336 18.57 14.60 -15.31
C ASP A 336 17.63 13.38 -15.48
N LEU A 337 17.19 12.77 -14.36
CA LEU A 337 16.40 11.55 -14.39
C LEU A 337 15.06 11.75 -15.13
N PHE A 338 14.40 12.89 -14.93
CA PHE A 338 13.22 13.31 -15.66
C PHE A 338 13.08 14.83 -15.67
N GLU A 339 12.36 15.35 -16.67
CA GLU A 339 12.11 16.78 -16.80
C GLU A 339 10.99 17.24 -15.84
N TRP A 340 11.20 18.37 -15.17
CA TRP A 340 10.20 18.95 -14.28
C TRP A 340 10.17 20.49 -14.32
N ARG A 341 11.32 21.14 -14.58
CA ARG A 341 11.43 22.62 -14.48
C ARG A 341 10.55 23.33 -15.47
N SER A 342 10.59 22.93 -16.74
CA SER A 342 9.75 23.54 -17.78
C SER A 342 8.25 23.27 -17.60
N LEU A 343 7.89 22.32 -16.76
CA LEU A 343 6.51 21.92 -16.48
C LEU A 343 5.84 22.77 -15.39
N ILE A 344 6.62 23.49 -14.57
CA ILE A 344 6.13 24.29 -13.43
C ILE A 344 6.43 25.79 -13.54
N LEU A 345 7.25 26.19 -14.50
CA LEU A 345 7.68 27.60 -14.69
C LEU A 345 6.80 28.39 -15.65
N LYS A 346 5.57 27.93 -15.93
CA LYS A 346 4.63 28.64 -16.83
C LYS A 346 3.60 29.44 -16.05
#